data_1a28c878f72b8ec16a54cc0f8eec5af3
#
_entry.id   1a28c878f72b8ec16a54cc0f8eec5af3
#
_cell.length_a   1.000
_cell.length_b   1.000
_cell.length_c   1.000
_cell.angle_alpha   90.00
_cell.angle_beta   90.00
_cell.angle_gamma   90.00
#
_symmetry.space_group_name_H-M   'P 1'
#
loop_
_entity.id
_entity.type
_entity.pdbx_description
1 polymer ?
#
loop_
_entity_poly.entity_id
_entity_poly.type
_entity_poly.pdbx_seq_one_letter_code
_entity_poly.pdbx_strand_id
1 'polypeptide(L)'
;MTAAIATPEAIYAEAKKRMKTSIETLKKEMSGIRTGRANASLLDSIHVEYYGSSMPLSQIASVSVPEPSTLMIAPFDKTAIKAIEHAILKSELGLNPANDGNVIRLPIPALTQERRKELTKLVNKLGEEIKTAIRNVRRDANEDVKKLEKDKQNPLGEDAAKKSLDQIQKLTDDSIKEVEEIMKHKDAEIMKV
;
A
#
# COMPACT_ATOMS: atom_id res chain seq x y z
N MET A 1 -7.03 26.68 7.92
CA MET A 1 -8.29 27.34 7.50
C MET A 1 -9.05 26.36 6.62
N THR A 2 -9.94 25.57 7.22
CA THR A 2 -10.84 24.68 6.52
C THR A 2 -11.93 25.55 5.89
N ALA A 3 -11.98 25.59 4.55
CA ALA A 3 -13.07 26.23 3.83
C ALA A 3 -14.39 25.64 4.34
N ALA A 4 -15.36 26.50 4.66
CA ALA A 4 -16.68 26.10 5.10
C ALA A 4 -17.29 25.15 4.04
N ILE A 5 -17.47 23.90 4.41
CA ILE A 5 -18.10 22.90 3.55
C ILE A 5 -19.59 23.23 3.57
N ALA A 6 -20.06 23.85 2.47
CA ALA A 6 -21.38 24.50 2.43
C ALA A 6 -22.53 23.59 1.98
N THR A 7 -22.26 22.32 1.58
CA THR A 7 -23.30 21.42 1.09
C THR A 7 -23.08 19.97 1.53
N PRO A 8 -24.15 19.15 1.67
CA PRO A 8 -24.05 17.73 2.01
C PRO A 8 -23.18 16.93 1.02
N GLU A 9 -23.26 17.27 -0.27
CA GLU A 9 -22.48 16.63 -1.33
C GLU A 9 -20.98 16.92 -1.17
N ALA A 10 -20.62 18.14 -0.76
CA ALA A 10 -19.24 18.52 -0.51
C ALA A 10 -18.67 17.78 0.72
N ILE A 11 -19.47 17.62 1.78
CA ILE A 11 -19.09 16.84 2.97
C ILE A 11 -18.84 15.39 2.59
N TYR A 12 -19.75 14.79 1.82
CA TYR A 12 -19.63 13.41 1.35
C TYR A 12 -18.37 13.23 0.46
N ALA A 13 -18.14 14.14 -0.49
CA ALA A 13 -16.99 14.08 -1.38
C ALA A 13 -15.66 14.20 -0.61
N GLU A 14 -15.59 15.09 0.39
CA GLU A 14 -14.40 15.24 1.23
C GLU A 14 -14.17 14.01 2.13
N ALA A 15 -15.23 13.48 2.74
CA ALA A 15 -15.16 12.24 3.51
C ALA A 15 -14.65 11.08 2.65
N LYS A 16 -15.20 10.91 1.44
CA LYS A 16 -14.77 9.89 0.48
C LYS A 16 -13.30 10.03 0.10
N LYS A 17 -12.85 11.26 -0.16
CA LYS A 17 -11.44 11.55 -0.49
C LYS A 17 -10.52 11.18 0.68
N ARG A 18 -10.85 11.61 1.90
CA ARG A 18 -10.05 11.32 3.10
C ARG A 18 -9.99 9.82 3.41
N MET A 19 -11.11 9.10 3.31
CA MET A 19 -11.15 7.65 3.52
C MET A 19 -10.33 6.92 2.45
N LYS A 20 -10.44 7.34 1.19
CA LYS A 20 -9.63 6.78 0.09
C LYS A 20 -8.14 6.99 0.33
N THR A 21 -7.71 8.18 0.73
CA THR A 21 -6.30 8.46 1.06
C THR A 21 -5.80 7.57 2.20
N SER A 22 -6.62 7.32 3.23
CA SER A 22 -6.27 6.40 4.31
C SER A 22 -6.06 4.97 3.81
N ILE A 23 -6.92 4.49 2.90
CA ILE A 23 -6.78 3.16 2.29
C ILE A 23 -5.54 3.08 1.40
N GLU A 24 -5.25 4.12 0.61
CA GLU A 24 -4.04 4.19 -0.21
C GLU A 24 -2.76 4.17 0.65
N THR A 25 -2.77 4.84 1.79
CA THR A 25 -1.68 4.78 2.77
C THR A 25 -1.50 3.36 3.28
N LEU A 26 -2.59 2.67 3.66
CA LEU A 26 -2.52 1.26 4.07
C LEU A 26 -1.92 0.37 2.96
N LYS A 27 -2.38 0.52 1.71
CA LYS A 27 -1.85 -0.24 0.57
C LYS A 27 -0.35 -0.04 0.40
N LYS A 28 0.12 1.20 0.56
CA LYS A 28 1.55 1.55 0.49
C LYS A 28 2.34 0.90 1.62
N GLU A 29 1.86 0.99 2.86
CA GLU A 29 2.51 0.38 4.02
C GLU A 29 2.55 -1.15 3.91
N MET A 30 1.43 -1.77 3.48
CA MET A 30 1.36 -3.21 3.24
C MET A 30 2.32 -3.67 2.14
N SER A 31 2.53 -2.87 1.08
CA SER A 31 3.49 -3.20 0.02
C SER A 31 4.93 -3.22 0.53
N GLY A 32 5.27 -2.40 1.53
CA GLY A 32 6.58 -2.37 2.17
C GLY A 32 6.86 -3.58 3.08
N ILE A 33 5.85 -4.35 3.48
CA ILE A 33 6.03 -5.53 4.33
C ILE A 33 6.55 -6.68 3.47
N ARG A 34 7.81 -7.10 3.74
CA ARG A 34 8.46 -8.25 3.07
C ARG A 34 7.84 -9.55 3.57
N THR A 35 7.14 -10.26 2.71
CA THR A 35 6.42 -11.50 3.04
C THR A 35 7.21 -12.78 2.77
N GLY A 36 8.51 -12.66 2.42
CA GLY A 36 9.33 -13.80 2.01
C GLY A 36 8.99 -14.32 0.61
N ARG A 37 8.09 -13.64 -0.12
CA ARG A 37 7.78 -13.95 -1.52
C ARG A 37 8.55 -13.02 -2.46
N ALA A 38 8.96 -13.60 -3.56
CA ALA A 38 9.55 -12.86 -4.66
C ALA A 38 8.49 -11.92 -5.28
N ASN A 39 8.80 -10.63 -5.31
CA ASN A 39 8.02 -9.61 -5.99
C ASN A 39 8.97 -8.69 -6.77
N ALA A 40 8.70 -8.50 -8.03
CA ALA A 40 9.51 -7.64 -8.89
C ALA A 40 9.65 -6.22 -8.34
N SER A 41 8.62 -5.70 -7.68
CA SER A 41 8.66 -4.36 -7.07
C SER A 41 9.70 -4.18 -5.95
N LEU A 42 10.27 -5.26 -5.40
CA LEU A 42 11.40 -5.18 -4.47
C LEU A 42 12.65 -4.57 -5.11
N LEU A 43 12.74 -4.67 -6.44
CA LEU A 43 13.89 -4.20 -7.22
C LEU A 43 13.67 -2.81 -7.83
N ASP A 44 12.48 -2.22 -7.71
CA ASP A 44 12.15 -0.90 -8.30
C ASP A 44 13.00 0.24 -7.72
N SER A 45 13.48 0.08 -6.49
CA SER A 45 14.35 1.06 -5.83
C SER A 45 15.83 0.92 -6.20
N ILE A 46 16.21 -0.14 -6.94
CA ILE A 46 17.60 -0.40 -7.28
C ILE A 46 18.00 0.42 -8.51
N HIS A 47 19.03 1.23 -8.31
CA HIS A 47 19.70 1.96 -9.37
C HIS A 47 21.07 1.33 -9.63
N VAL A 48 21.38 1.12 -10.88
CA VAL A 48 22.62 0.49 -11.34
C VAL A 48 23.47 1.54 -12.05
N GLU A 49 24.72 1.62 -11.69
CA GLU A 49 25.71 2.43 -12.40
C GLU A 49 26.14 1.69 -13.66
N TYR A 50 25.67 2.13 -14.81
CA TYR A 50 25.97 1.53 -16.11
C TYR A 50 26.38 2.59 -17.10
N TYR A 51 27.57 2.42 -17.74
CA TYR A 51 28.21 3.42 -18.61
C TYR A 51 28.29 4.84 -18.02
N GLY A 52 28.59 4.94 -16.73
CA GLY A 52 28.75 6.23 -16.04
C GLY A 52 27.45 6.97 -15.73
N SER A 53 26.30 6.33 -15.95
CA SER A 53 24.98 6.85 -15.61
C SER A 53 24.26 5.93 -14.63
N SER A 54 23.58 6.54 -13.65
CA SER A 54 22.71 5.80 -12.72
C SER A 54 21.35 5.58 -13.36
N MET A 55 20.98 4.33 -13.59
CA MET A 55 19.73 3.93 -14.26
C MET A 55 18.92 2.98 -13.40
N PRO A 56 17.58 3.06 -13.40
CA PRO A 56 16.73 2.07 -12.75
C PRO A 56 16.97 0.67 -13.34
N LEU A 57 16.96 -0.36 -12.51
CA LEU A 57 17.17 -1.75 -12.95
C LEU A 57 16.21 -2.16 -14.07
N SER A 58 14.97 -1.69 -14.04
CA SER A 58 13.94 -2.00 -15.06
C SER A 58 14.27 -1.51 -16.47
N GLN A 59 15.21 -0.57 -16.63
CA GLN A 59 15.65 -0.07 -17.94
C GLN A 59 16.77 -0.92 -18.55
N ILE A 60 17.48 -1.70 -17.75
CA ILE A 60 18.65 -2.49 -18.20
C ILE A 60 18.44 -4.00 -18.09
N ALA A 61 17.39 -4.44 -17.43
CA ALA A 61 17.07 -5.85 -17.27
C ALA A 61 15.57 -6.10 -17.20
N SER A 62 15.16 -7.28 -17.62
CA SER A 62 13.81 -7.82 -17.38
C SER A 62 13.80 -8.57 -16.06
N VAL A 63 12.78 -8.33 -15.23
CA VAL A 63 12.58 -9.01 -13.96
C VAL A 63 11.39 -9.94 -14.05
N SER A 64 11.57 -11.19 -13.66
CA SER A 64 10.53 -12.21 -13.63
C SER A 64 10.56 -13.01 -12.32
N VAL A 65 9.45 -13.67 -11.99
CA VAL A 65 9.28 -14.49 -10.79
C VAL A 65 9.00 -15.93 -11.24
N PRO A 66 10.03 -16.73 -11.57
CA PRO A 66 9.85 -18.12 -11.99
C PRO A 66 9.33 -19.02 -10.88
N GLU A 67 9.70 -18.69 -9.63
CA GLU A 67 9.29 -19.42 -8.42
C GLU A 67 8.87 -18.42 -7.32
N PRO A 68 7.99 -18.84 -6.39
CA PRO A 68 7.50 -17.96 -5.34
C PRO A 68 8.56 -17.31 -4.43
N SER A 69 9.74 -17.92 -4.35
CA SER A 69 10.87 -17.48 -3.53
C SER A 69 12.10 -17.05 -4.32
N THR A 70 12.00 -16.94 -5.65
CA THR A 70 13.15 -16.62 -6.50
C THR A 70 12.79 -15.53 -7.50
N LEU A 71 13.53 -14.42 -7.47
CA LEU A 71 13.51 -13.43 -8.55
C LEU A 71 14.57 -13.79 -9.58
N MET A 72 14.23 -13.64 -10.85
CA MET A 72 15.15 -13.81 -11.96
C MET A 72 15.28 -12.49 -12.70
N ILE A 73 16.52 -12.03 -12.83
CA ILE A 73 16.87 -10.79 -13.52
C ILE A 73 17.63 -11.20 -14.79
N ALA A 74 17.06 -10.89 -15.95
CA ALA A 74 17.66 -11.11 -17.25
C ALA A 74 18.12 -9.78 -17.85
N PRO A 75 19.42 -9.44 -17.77
CA PRO A 75 19.95 -8.23 -18.35
C PRO A 75 19.80 -8.24 -19.88
N PHE A 76 19.52 -7.07 -20.45
CA PHE A 76 19.47 -6.91 -21.92
C PHE A 76 20.88 -6.97 -22.53
N ASP A 77 21.88 -6.56 -21.73
CA ASP A 77 23.30 -6.66 -22.08
C ASP A 77 24.04 -7.47 -20.99
N LYS A 78 24.76 -8.51 -21.42
CA LYS A 78 25.55 -9.37 -20.52
C LYS A 78 26.67 -8.62 -19.78
N THR A 79 27.14 -7.51 -20.31
CA THR A 79 28.18 -6.68 -19.67
C THR A 79 27.64 -5.99 -18.39
N ALA A 80 26.31 -5.79 -18.30
CA ALA A 80 25.67 -5.20 -17.15
C ALA A 80 25.57 -6.13 -15.93
N ILE A 81 25.78 -7.45 -16.09
CA ILE A 81 25.59 -8.45 -15.03
C ILE A 81 26.34 -8.07 -13.76
N LYS A 82 27.64 -7.77 -13.88
CA LYS A 82 28.49 -7.40 -12.73
C LYS A 82 28.05 -6.11 -12.05
N ALA A 83 27.62 -5.12 -12.82
CA ALA A 83 27.11 -3.85 -12.29
C ALA A 83 25.79 -4.06 -11.52
N ILE A 84 24.90 -4.92 -12.05
CA ILE A 84 23.63 -5.27 -11.40
C ILE A 84 23.90 -6.05 -10.09
N GLU A 85 24.77 -7.05 -10.11
CA GLU A 85 25.15 -7.80 -8.90
C GLU A 85 25.70 -6.86 -7.81
N HIS A 86 26.61 -5.96 -8.18
CA HIS A 86 27.20 -5.01 -7.24
C HIS A 86 26.14 -4.06 -6.67
N ALA A 87 25.22 -3.57 -7.49
CA ALA A 87 24.13 -2.71 -7.05
C ALA A 87 23.19 -3.44 -6.07
N ILE A 88 22.88 -4.72 -6.31
CA ILE A 88 22.06 -5.55 -5.42
C ILE A 88 22.76 -5.80 -4.09
N LEU A 89 24.05 -6.16 -4.11
CA LEU A 89 24.84 -6.39 -2.89
C LEU A 89 24.99 -5.13 -2.05
N LYS A 90 25.10 -3.96 -2.69
CA LYS A 90 25.21 -2.66 -2.04
C LYS A 90 23.87 -2.15 -1.52
N SER A 91 22.75 -2.69 -2.01
CA SER A 91 21.42 -2.29 -1.58
C SER A 91 21.10 -2.79 -0.17
N GLU A 92 20.16 -2.09 0.50
CA GLU A 92 19.67 -2.49 1.83
C GLU A 92 18.78 -3.77 1.80
N LEU A 93 18.66 -4.42 0.64
CA LEU A 93 17.85 -5.63 0.50
C LEU A 93 18.46 -6.83 1.23
N GLY A 94 19.79 -6.87 1.42
CA GLY A 94 20.48 -7.98 2.09
C GLY A 94 20.30 -9.32 1.37
N LEU A 95 20.14 -9.29 0.05
CA LEU A 95 19.96 -10.48 -0.79
C LEU A 95 21.28 -10.81 -1.49
N ASN A 96 21.57 -12.11 -1.61
CA ASN A 96 22.76 -12.60 -2.29
C ASN A 96 22.41 -13.03 -3.72
N PRO A 97 22.87 -12.29 -4.75
CA PRO A 97 22.66 -12.68 -6.13
C PRO A 97 23.48 -13.90 -6.52
N ALA A 98 22.90 -14.85 -7.24
CA ALA A 98 23.58 -15.97 -7.89
C ALA A 98 23.47 -15.78 -9.40
N ASN A 99 24.62 -15.81 -10.09
CA ASN A 99 24.72 -15.53 -11.52
C ASN A 99 25.19 -16.79 -12.26
N ASP A 100 24.55 -17.12 -13.37
CA ASP A 100 24.93 -18.23 -14.27
C ASP A 100 25.55 -17.76 -15.59
N GLY A 101 25.95 -16.49 -15.69
CA GLY A 101 26.54 -15.89 -16.89
C GLY A 101 25.52 -15.33 -17.89
N ASN A 102 24.23 -15.64 -17.75
CA ASN A 102 23.16 -15.11 -18.60
C ASN A 102 22.07 -14.40 -17.80
N VAL A 103 21.74 -14.90 -16.61
CA VAL A 103 20.72 -14.34 -15.72
C VAL A 103 21.23 -14.32 -14.29
N ILE A 104 20.68 -13.43 -13.50
CA ILE A 104 20.93 -13.34 -12.06
C ILE A 104 19.71 -13.89 -11.34
N ARG A 105 19.92 -14.87 -10.46
CA ARG A 105 18.88 -15.44 -9.59
C ARG A 105 19.03 -14.86 -8.20
N LEU A 106 17.94 -14.38 -7.66
CA LEU A 106 17.87 -13.77 -6.33
C LEU A 106 16.98 -14.65 -5.44
N PRO A 107 17.55 -15.58 -4.66
CA PRO A 107 16.78 -16.34 -3.71
C PRO A 107 16.34 -15.44 -2.56
N ILE A 108 15.05 -15.45 -2.24
CA ILE A 108 14.48 -14.73 -1.11
C ILE A 108 14.34 -15.70 0.04
N PRO A 109 14.98 -15.44 1.19
CA PRO A 109 14.91 -16.33 2.34
C PRO A 109 13.46 -16.49 2.82
N ALA A 110 13.06 -17.73 3.10
CA ALA A 110 11.76 -18.01 3.70
C ALA A 110 11.66 -17.39 5.10
N LEU A 111 10.46 -16.92 5.45
CA LEU A 111 10.20 -16.40 6.79
C LEU A 111 10.16 -17.54 7.83
N THR A 112 10.74 -17.31 9.00
CA THR A 112 10.54 -18.20 10.15
C THR A 112 9.12 -18.09 10.69
N GLN A 113 8.65 -19.07 11.44
CA GLN A 113 7.31 -19.05 12.05
C GLN A 113 7.12 -17.85 13.00
N GLU A 114 8.17 -17.51 13.75
CA GLU A 114 8.19 -16.35 14.64
C GLU A 114 8.01 -15.06 13.85
N ARG A 115 8.75 -14.92 12.76
CA ARG A 115 8.68 -13.72 11.92
C ARG A 115 7.33 -13.57 11.23
N ARG A 116 6.69 -14.67 10.80
CA ARG A 116 5.32 -14.63 10.27
C ARG A 116 4.32 -14.12 11.31
N LYS A 117 4.40 -14.59 12.56
CA LYS A 117 3.55 -14.12 13.66
C LYS A 117 3.73 -12.64 13.95
N GLU A 118 4.97 -12.16 13.92
CA GLU A 118 5.26 -10.72 14.10
C GLU A 118 4.66 -9.88 12.97
N LEU A 119 4.80 -10.33 11.72
CA LEU A 119 4.24 -9.62 10.56
C LEU A 119 2.72 -9.61 10.58
N THR A 120 2.06 -10.71 10.95
CA THR A 120 0.61 -10.75 11.13
C THR A 120 0.15 -9.76 12.21
N LYS A 121 0.86 -9.66 13.33
CA LYS A 121 0.57 -8.64 14.36
C LYS A 121 0.73 -7.22 13.82
N LEU A 122 1.76 -6.97 13.02
CA LEU A 122 1.99 -5.67 12.38
C LEU A 122 0.87 -5.33 11.40
N VAL A 123 0.47 -6.26 10.53
CA VAL A 123 -0.66 -6.10 9.59
C VAL A 123 -1.94 -5.73 10.35
N ASN A 124 -2.25 -6.45 11.42
CA ASN A 124 -3.42 -6.18 12.24
C ASN A 124 -3.37 -4.80 12.90
N LYS A 125 -2.21 -4.40 13.43
CA LYS A 125 -2.01 -3.07 14.02
C LYS A 125 -2.26 -1.97 13.01
N LEU A 126 -1.63 -2.03 11.85
CA LEU A 126 -1.79 -1.05 10.77
C LEU A 126 -3.26 -0.98 10.28
N GLY A 127 -3.91 -2.13 10.12
CA GLY A 127 -5.31 -2.19 9.74
C GLY A 127 -6.24 -1.51 10.75
N GLU A 128 -6.04 -1.74 12.06
CA GLU A 128 -6.84 -1.09 13.11
C GLU A 128 -6.59 0.42 13.20
N GLU A 129 -5.36 0.87 12.98
CA GLU A 129 -5.04 2.30 12.90
C GLU A 129 -5.82 2.98 11.77
N ILE A 130 -5.86 2.37 10.59
CA ILE A 130 -6.61 2.90 9.44
C ILE A 130 -8.13 2.83 9.65
N LYS A 131 -8.66 1.75 10.23
CA LYS A 131 -10.08 1.67 10.62
C LYS A 131 -10.45 2.80 11.59
N THR A 132 -9.57 3.12 12.53
CA THR A 132 -9.75 4.22 13.47
C THR A 132 -9.74 5.57 12.75
N ALA A 133 -8.84 5.78 11.80
CA ALA A 133 -8.80 6.97 10.96
C ALA A 133 -10.10 7.14 10.16
N ILE A 134 -10.61 6.06 9.53
CA ILE A 134 -11.88 6.05 8.79
C ILE A 134 -13.06 6.39 9.73
N ARG A 135 -13.11 5.83 10.93
CA ARG A 135 -14.15 6.16 11.92
C ARG A 135 -14.09 7.63 12.38
N ASN A 136 -12.90 8.21 12.46
CA ASN A 136 -12.73 9.62 12.76
C ASN A 136 -13.24 10.50 11.61
N VAL A 137 -12.92 10.18 10.36
CA VAL A 137 -13.47 10.87 9.18
C VAL A 137 -14.99 10.83 9.17
N ARG A 138 -15.61 9.67 9.46
CA ARG A 138 -17.07 9.57 9.61
C ARG A 138 -17.59 10.50 10.69
N ARG A 139 -16.92 10.56 11.84
CA ARG A 139 -17.34 11.40 12.98
C ARG A 139 -17.33 12.87 12.61
N ASP A 140 -16.21 13.33 11.98
CA ASP A 140 -16.09 14.70 11.49
C ASP A 140 -17.20 15.03 10.47
N ALA A 141 -17.42 14.17 9.48
CA ALA A 141 -18.47 14.35 8.47
C ALA A 141 -19.89 14.40 9.08
N ASN A 142 -20.18 13.54 10.05
CA ASN A 142 -21.46 13.56 10.77
C ASN A 142 -21.66 14.85 11.57
N GLU A 143 -20.59 15.38 12.18
CA GLU A 143 -20.66 16.67 12.87
C GLU A 143 -20.93 17.83 11.90
N ASP A 144 -20.31 17.80 10.73
CA ASP A 144 -20.52 18.83 9.71
C ASP A 144 -21.94 18.78 9.15
N VAL A 145 -22.53 17.59 8.91
CA VAL A 145 -23.95 17.45 8.53
C VAL A 145 -24.87 18.02 9.61
N LYS A 146 -24.60 17.74 10.90
CA LYS A 146 -25.37 18.28 12.02
C LYS A 146 -25.24 19.80 12.17
N LYS A 147 -24.11 20.39 11.78
CA LYS A 147 -23.94 21.86 11.73
C LYS A 147 -24.82 22.47 10.64
N LEU A 148 -24.88 21.83 9.45
CA LEU A 148 -25.77 22.26 8.37
C LEU A 148 -27.26 22.15 8.76
N GLU A 149 -27.65 21.09 9.46
CA GLU A 149 -29.03 20.91 9.96
C GLU A 149 -29.42 22.05 10.92
N LYS A 150 -28.47 22.55 11.73
CA LYS A 150 -28.69 23.62 12.72
C LYS A 150 -28.36 25.02 12.19
N ASP A 151 -28.05 25.18 10.91
CA ASP A 151 -27.73 26.49 10.34
C ASP A 151 -28.96 27.37 10.38
N LYS A 152 -28.79 28.60 10.92
CA LYS A 152 -29.89 29.56 11.09
C LYS A 152 -30.30 30.26 9.80
N GLN A 153 -29.40 30.29 8.80
CA GLN A 153 -29.64 31.01 7.53
C GLN A 153 -30.21 30.08 6.45
N ASN A 154 -29.74 28.84 6.41
CA ASN A 154 -30.15 27.84 5.42
C ASN A 154 -30.12 26.44 6.01
N PRO A 155 -31.06 26.10 6.92
CA PRO A 155 -31.05 24.83 7.60
C PRO A 155 -31.28 23.67 6.63
N LEU A 156 -30.47 22.63 6.74
CA LEU A 156 -30.69 21.39 6.01
C LEU A 156 -31.94 20.69 6.56
N GLY A 157 -32.87 20.31 5.68
CA GLY A 157 -34.05 19.57 6.11
C GLY A 157 -33.70 18.23 6.77
N GLU A 158 -34.48 17.81 7.76
CA GLU A 158 -34.25 16.59 8.54
C GLU A 158 -34.08 15.33 7.66
N ASP A 159 -34.93 15.17 6.64
CA ASP A 159 -34.85 14.04 5.69
C ASP A 159 -33.54 14.05 4.88
N ALA A 160 -33.08 15.25 4.48
CA ALA A 160 -31.83 15.40 3.74
C ALA A 160 -30.62 15.14 4.65
N ALA A 161 -30.67 15.58 5.89
CA ALA A 161 -29.63 15.29 6.88
C ALA A 161 -29.54 13.78 7.14
N LYS A 162 -30.67 13.12 7.38
CA LYS A 162 -30.73 11.66 7.58
C LYS A 162 -30.17 10.90 6.39
N LYS A 163 -30.56 11.25 5.18
CA LYS A 163 -30.04 10.64 3.94
C LYS A 163 -28.53 10.79 3.82
N SER A 164 -27.99 11.96 4.18
CA SER A 164 -26.54 12.24 4.14
C SER A 164 -25.79 11.40 5.18
N LEU A 165 -26.30 11.27 6.40
CA LEU A 165 -25.75 10.42 7.45
C LEU A 165 -25.73 8.95 7.03
N ASP A 166 -26.80 8.44 6.41
CA ASP A 166 -26.89 7.08 5.90
C ASP A 166 -25.87 6.83 4.78
N GLN A 167 -25.66 7.80 3.88
CA GLN A 167 -24.66 7.71 2.82
C GLN A 167 -23.23 7.68 3.39
N ILE A 168 -22.93 8.52 4.40
CA ILE A 168 -21.64 8.54 5.09
C ILE A 168 -21.41 7.22 5.83
N GLN A 169 -22.46 6.67 6.47
CA GLN A 169 -22.36 5.36 7.14
C GLN A 169 -22.03 4.25 6.14
N LYS A 170 -22.77 4.17 5.02
CA LYS A 170 -22.51 3.21 3.95
C LYS A 170 -21.09 3.33 3.39
N LEU A 171 -20.63 4.55 3.13
CA LEU A 171 -19.25 4.81 2.67
C LEU A 171 -18.23 4.30 3.69
N THR A 172 -18.50 4.48 4.97
CA THR A 172 -17.62 4.00 6.06
C THR A 172 -17.57 2.48 6.08
N ASP A 173 -18.73 1.81 5.99
CA ASP A 173 -18.80 0.35 6.02
C ASP A 173 -18.10 -0.27 4.81
N ASP A 174 -18.29 0.29 3.62
CA ASP A 174 -17.58 -0.13 2.40
C ASP A 174 -16.07 0.07 2.53
N SER A 175 -15.63 1.20 3.10
CA SER A 175 -14.21 1.50 3.33
C SER A 175 -13.58 0.55 4.35
N ILE A 176 -14.28 0.23 5.44
CA ILE A 176 -13.79 -0.75 6.45
C ILE A 176 -13.68 -2.13 5.83
N LYS A 177 -14.67 -2.54 5.02
CA LYS A 177 -14.64 -3.82 4.32
C LYS A 177 -13.43 -3.91 3.37
N GLU A 178 -13.12 -2.85 2.62
CA GLU A 178 -11.93 -2.81 1.77
C GLU A 178 -10.64 -2.96 2.60
N VAL A 179 -10.54 -2.31 3.76
CA VAL A 179 -9.40 -2.47 4.68
C VAL A 179 -9.27 -3.93 5.13
N GLU A 180 -10.37 -4.59 5.49
CA GLU A 180 -10.36 -5.99 5.93
C GLU A 180 -9.95 -6.96 4.81
N GLU A 181 -10.36 -6.70 3.59
CA GLU A 181 -9.94 -7.47 2.41
C GLU A 181 -8.43 -7.32 2.15
N ILE A 182 -7.89 -6.11 2.28
CA ILE A 182 -6.45 -5.85 2.14
C ILE A 182 -5.67 -6.61 3.23
N MET A 183 -6.11 -6.53 4.48
CA MET A 183 -5.50 -7.25 5.61
C MET A 183 -5.51 -8.75 5.38
N LYS A 184 -6.68 -9.31 5.03
CA LYS A 184 -6.85 -10.76 4.77
C LYS A 184 -5.97 -11.24 3.63
N HIS A 185 -5.86 -10.44 2.56
CA HIS A 185 -4.99 -10.77 1.43
C HIS A 185 -3.52 -10.81 1.87
N LYS A 186 -3.09 -9.82 2.67
CA LYS A 186 -1.71 -9.73 3.17
C LYS A 186 -1.38 -10.87 4.15
N ASP A 187 -2.29 -11.21 5.05
CA ASP A 187 -2.13 -12.35 5.94
C ASP A 187 -2.00 -13.67 5.16
N ALA A 188 -2.81 -13.85 4.11
CA ALA A 188 -2.70 -15.00 3.24
C ALA A 188 -1.35 -15.06 2.49
N GLU A 189 -0.78 -13.91 2.11
CA GLU A 189 0.56 -13.84 1.53
C GLU A 189 1.64 -14.27 2.53
N ILE A 190 1.55 -13.80 3.79
CA ILE A 190 2.51 -14.13 4.86
C ILE A 190 2.46 -15.63 5.20
N MET A 191 1.27 -16.23 5.15
CA MET A 191 1.05 -17.63 5.54
C MET A 191 1.29 -18.63 4.40
N LYS A 192 1.16 -18.17 3.13
CA LYS A 192 1.45 -19.02 1.95
C LYS A 192 2.95 -19.04 1.66
N VAL A 193 3.64 -20.06 2.12
CA VAL A 193 4.96 -20.49 1.62
C VAL A 193 5.00 -21.99 1.62
#